data_4f89eff4b350e8308935c5388a17f2b2
#
_entry.id   4f89eff4b350e8308935c5388a17f2b2
#
_cell.length_a   1.000
_cell.length_b   1.000
_cell.length_c   1.000
_cell.angle_alpha   90.00
_cell.angle_beta   90.00
_cell.angle_gamma   90.00
#
_symmetry.space_group_name_H-M   'P 1'
#
loop_
_entity.id
_entity.type
_entity.pdbx_description
1 polymer ?
#
loop_
_entity_poly.entity_id
_entity_poly.type
_entity_poly.pdbx_seq_one_letter_code
_entity_poly.pdbx_strand_id
1 'polypeptide(L)'
;MGARLFSLSYATGTGLKIARLLSLKKTISPPLTHGESIPIVKQELNKNSTSGLNGQLTGKKTPPRGYETEDMQRRVDWLAQQTGHRIEEFSLEEPTNYKGLTENQIGYIGMPLSIAGPLKIAGTYANGDFYVPLCTLEGTLSLSMTRGLYLTYQAGGITSRHINQQLSRSPVFVFETLSEAYDFLPWLDAHIKEIKTAAQSTTNHGKLLDIEKHLIHNRVIIEFKYNTAEAAGQNMVTMATDAACRWIKDNYKSKNPFRHLVESNFCCDKNPAQKTILHGRGHHVICSFSVSNTLLRKLLRVEVDDIVRCINDMHLGSQLAGVVGMNLHTSNALAALYLALGQDVACVAENCVGIATYEKIDENLFVTLSMPSITVGTVGGATRLKQQRQNLELLGCTGKDGSRKLAEIVCAAALSLEISLAGSIVSNEFASAHAKFGR
;
A
#
# COMPACT_ATOMS: atom_id res chain seq x y z
N MET A 1 -34.78 -50.26 -4.46
CA MET A 1 -35.48 -50.35 -3.17
C MET A 1 -34.84 -49.29 -2.30
N GLY A 2 -35.39 -48.21 -1.92
CA GLY A 2 -36.68 -47.64 -1.70
C GLY A 2 -36.42 -46.24 -1.16
N ALA A 3 -36.80 -45.21 -1.90
CA ALA A 3 -36.77 -43.84 -1.48
C ALA A 3 -37.84 -43.61 -0.40
N ARG A 4 -37.50 -42.88 0.66
CA ARG A 4 -38.49 -42.28 1.57
C ARG A 4 -38.41 -40.77 1.48
N LEU A 5 -39.42 -40.19 0.86
CA LEU A 5 -39.78 -38.78 0.94
C LEU A 5 -40.31 -38.49 2.36
N PHE A 6 -39.75 -37.44 2.98
CA PHE A 6 -40.42 -36.83 4.13
C PHE A 6 -41.10 -35.54 3.64
N SER A 7 -42.44 -35.60 3.64
CA SER A 7 -43.32 -34.46 3.53
C SER A 7 -43.46 -33.80 4.90
N LEU A 8 -43.14 -32.53 5.03
CA LEU A 8 -43.54 -31.69 6.17
C LEU A 8 -44.56 -30.66 5.68
N SER A 9 -45.80 -30.88 6.06
CA SER A 9 -46.90 -29.93 5.97
C SER A 9 -46.65 -28.81 7.01
N TYR A 10 -46.63 -27.55 6.59
CA TYR A 10 -46.80 -26.40 7.48
C TYR A 10 -48.11 -25.69 7.16
N ALA A 11 -48.93 -25.59 8.20
CA ALA A 11 -50.21 -24.95 8.21
C ALA A 11 -50.13 -23.44 8.10
N THR A 12 -51.02 -22.93 7.30
CA THR A 12 -51.66 -21.62 7.21
C THR A 12 -51.54 -20.66 8.40
N GLY A 13 -51.07 -19.46 8.14
CA GLY A 13 -51.28 -18.31 9.03
C GLY A 13 -50.33 -17.15 8.83
N THR A 14 -50.31 -16.49 7.68
CA THR A 14 -49.91 -15.08 7.55
C THR A 14 -50.14 -14.60 6.10
N GLY A 15 -51.41 -14.55 5.72
CA GLY A 15 -51.86 -14.10 4.40
C GLY A 15 -52.10 -12.59 4.27
N LEU A 16 -51.43 -11.70 5.03
CA LEU A 16 -51.81 -10.27 4.98
C LEU A 16 -50.65 -9.27 5.00
N LYS A 17 -49.41 -9.68 4.74
CA LYS A 17 -48.28 -8.72 4.65
C LYS A 17 -47.49 -8.75 3.34
N ILE A 18 -47.86 -9.57 2.37
CA ILE A 18 -47.16 -9.64 1.06
C ILE A 18 -47.78 -8.71 -0.01
N ALA A 19 -49.00 -8.19 0.22
CA ALA A 19 -49.69 -7.34 -0.75
C ALA A 19 -49.21 -5.88 -0.83
N ARG A 20 -48.29 -5.47 0.04
CA ARG A 20 -47.78 -4.07 0.05
C ARG A 20 -46.37 -3.87 -0.57
N LEU A 21 -45.75 -4.95 -1.03
CA LEU A 21 -44.41 -4.92 -1.68
C LEU A 21 -44.47 -5.12 -3.20
N LEU A 22 -45.64 -5.27 -3.80
CA LEU A 22 -45.79 -5.46 -5.25
C LEU A 22 -46.39 -4.27 -6.01
N SER A 23 -46.53 -3.10 -5.38
CA SER A 23 -46.99 -1.87 -6.03
C SER A 23 -45.88 -0.92 -6.52
N LEU A 24 -44.62 -1.32 -6.46
CA LEU A 24 -43.49 -0.62 -7.09
C LEU A 24 -43.09 -1.35 -8.37
N LYS A 25 -44.03 -1.49 -9.31
CA LYS A 25 -43.75 -1.87 -10.69
C LYS A 25 -43.91 -0.66 -11.59
N LYS A 26 -42.85 -0.48 -12.38
CA LYS A 26 -42.75 0.22 -13.66
C LYS A 26 -42.23 1.66 -13.62
N THR A 27 -40.94 1.78 -13.91
CA THR A 27 -40.51 2.47 -15.13
C THR A 27 -39.21 1.82 -15.62
N ILE A 28 -39.34 0.81 -16.46
CA ILE A 28 -38.25 0.28 -17.29
C ILE A 28 -38.27 1.16 -18.53
N SER A 29 -37.23 1.97 -18.72
CA SER A 29 -36.97 2.69 -19.95
C SER A 29 -36.68 1.71 -21.09
N PRO A 30 -37.14 1.98 -22.33
CA PRO A 30 -36.88 1.10 -23.47
C PRO A 30 -35.38 1.10 -23.85
N PRO A 31 -34.89 0.07 -24.56
CA PRO A 31 -33.49 -0.02 -24.97
C PRO A 31 -33.14 1.09 -25.95
N LEU A 32 -31.97 1.69 -25.74
CA LEU A 32 -31.37 2.72 -26.59
C LEU A 32 -31.11 2.15 -28.00
N THR A 33 -31.73 2.73 -29.01
CA THR A 33 -31.41 2.48 -30.39
C THR A 33 -30.09 3.15 -30.78
N HIS A 34 -29.30 2.48 -31.59
CA HIS A 34 -28.01 2.97 -32.12
C HIS A 34 -28.22 4.31 -32.88
N GLY A 35 -27.54 5.36 -32.44
CA GLY A 35 -27.33 6.53 -33.26
C GLY A 35 -27.49 7.93 -32.63
N GLU A 36 -27.71 8.05 -31.32
CA GLU A 36 -27.78 9.39 -30.71
C GLU A 36 -26.58 9.65 -29.79
N SER A 37 -25.81 10.67 -30.15
CA SER A 37 -24.75 11.25 -29.33
C SER A 37 -25.36 11.81 -28.05
N ILE A 38 -24.82 11.37 -26.89
CA ILE A 38 -25.21 11.89 -25.59
C ILE A 38 -24.95 13.41 -25.57
N PRO A 39 -25.97 14.27 -25.34
CA PRO A 39 -25.71 15.68 -25.17
C PRO A 39 -24.92 15.92 -23.89
N ILE A 40 -23.77 16.58 -24.04
CA ILE A 40 -23.03 17.13 -22.91
C ILE A 40 -23.93 18.18 -22.27
N VAL A 41 -24.55 17.84 -21.14
CA VAL A 41 -25.26 18.81 -20.30
C VAL A 41 -24.23 19.80 -19.79
N LYS A 42 -24.14 20.95 -20.42
CA LYS A 42 -23.51 22.13 -19.84
C LYS A 42 -24.37 22.53 -18.63
N GLN A 43 -23.96 22.12 -17.45
CA GLN A 43 -24.45 22.73 -16.23
C GLN A 43 -24.01 24.19 -16.25
N GLU A 44 -24.95 25.08 -16.44
CA GLU A 44 -24.77 26.50 -16.13
C GLU A 44 -24.54 26.61 -14.62
N LEU A 45 -23.26 26.80 -14.23
CA LEU A 45 -22.87 27.13 -12.87
C LEU A 45 -23.54 28.47 -12.53
N ASN A 46 -24.45 28.39 -11.58
CA ASN A 46 -25.20 29.51 -11.01
C ASN A 46 -24.21 30.58 -10.52
N LYS A 47 -24.19 31.74 -11.12
CA LYS A 47 -23.22 32.84 -10.94
C LYS A 47 -23.36 33.61 -9.60
N ASN A 48 -24.02 33.09 -8.60
CA ASN A 48 -24.31 33.85 -7.38
C ASN A 48 -23.84 33.19 -6.07
N SER A 49 -22.58 32.73 -5.98
CA SER A 49 -21.96 32.47 -4.66
C SER A 49 -20.44 32.31 -4.72
N THR A 50 -19.73 33.22 -5.40
CA THR A 50 -18.25 33.31 -5.32
C THR A 50 -17.82 34.76 -5.16
N SER A 51 -18.19 35.34 -4.04
CA SER A 51 -17.48 36.52 -3.53
C SER A 51 -16.21 36.02 -2.80
N GLY A 52 -15.09 35.94 -3.53
CA GLY A 52 -13.83 35.68 -2.84
C GLY A 52 -12.67 35.10 -3.61
N LEU A 53 -12.75 34.81 -4.92
CA LEU A 53 -11.57 34.31 -5.67
C LEU A 53 -11.66 34.65 -7.16
N ASN A 54 -11.94 35.91 -7.52
CA ASN A 54 -11.83 36.39 -8.89
C ASN A 54 -10.56 37.25 -9.09
N GLY A 55 -9.38 36.69 -8.78
CA GLY A 55 -8.15 37.13 -9.42
C GLY A 55 -8.09 36.49 -10.80
N GLN A 56 -8.30 37.25 -11.90
CA GLN A 56 -7.99 36.78 -13.23
C GLN A 56 -6.52 36.36 -13.24
N LEU A 57 -6.25 35.06 -13.53
CA LEU A 57 -4.90 34.54 -13.70
C LEU A 57 -4.19 35.31 -14.81
N THR A 58 -3.32 36.25 -14.46
CA THR A 58 -2.55 37.07 -15.39
C THR A 58 -1.21 36.40 -15.67
N GLY A 59 -0.85 36.22 -16.93
CA GLY A 59 0.45 35.71 -17.34
C GLY A 59 0.50 34.20 -17.60
N LYS A 60 1.67 33.62 -17.43
CA LYS A 60 1.94 32.20 -17.73
C LYS A 60 1.22 31.30 -16.76
N LYS A 61 0.31 30.42 -17.25
CA LYS A 61 -0.55 29.54 -16.43
C LYS A 61 0.21 28.36 -15.77
N THR A 62 1.47 28.15 -16.07
CA THR A 62 2.29 27.07 -15.50
C THR A 62 3.39 27.63 -14.62
N PRO A 63 3.73 26.96 -13.49
CA PRO A 63 4.78 27.45 -12.61
C PRO A 63 6.15 27.46 -13.31
N PRO A 64 7.08 28.37 -12.92
CA PRO A 64 8.46 28.37 -13.38
C PRO A 64 9.15 27.05 -13.09
N ARG A 65 9.94 26.54 -14.04
CA ARG A 65 10.73 25.31 -13.89
C ARG A 65 12.10 25.58 -13.29
N GLY A 66 12.73 24.55 -12.74
CA GLY A 66 14.07 24.57 -12.17
C GLY A 66 14.13 24.01 -10.75
N TYR A 67 15.34 23.82 -10.23
CA TYR A 67 15.59 23.19 -8.93
C TYR A 67 16.48 24.01 -7.99
N GLU A 68 16.92 25.19 -8.44
CA GLU A 68 17.75 26.07 -7.62
C GLU A 68 16.88 26.90 -6.64
N THR A 69 17.53 27.51 -5.64
CA THR A 69 16.86 28.35 -4.63
C THR A 69 16.07 29.49 -5.28
N GLU A 70 16.66 30.12 -6.29
CA GLU A 70 16.05 31.22 -7.04
C GLU A 70 14.81 30.73 -7.83
N ASP A 71 14.82 29.50 -8.33
CA ASP A 71 13.69 28.89 -9.03
C ASP A 71 12.51 28.66 -8.07
N MET A 72 12.80 28.23 -6.85
CA MET A 72 11.80 28.06 -5.81
C MET A 72 11.20 29.40 -5.40
N GLN A 73 12.03 30.43 -5.18
CA GLN A 73 11.54 31.77 -4.85
C GLN A 73 10.69 32.34 -6.00
N ARG A 74 11.09 32.18 -7.24
CA ARG A 74 10.29 32.57 -8.41
C ARG A 74 8.92 31.89 -8.45
N ARG A 75 8.81 30.65 -8.00
CA ARG A 75 7.51 29.94 -7.91
C ARG A 75 6.62 30.50 -6.81
N VAL A 76 7.17 30.81 -5.65
CA VAL A 76 6.43 31.46 -4.54
C VAL A 76 5.88 32.82 -5.00
N ASP A 77 6.71 33.63 -5.63
CA ASP A 77 6.30 34.93 -6.14
C ASP A 77 5.26 34.83 -7.26
N TRP A 78 5.45 33.87 -8.18
CA TRP A 78 4.49 33.56 -9.24
C TRP A 78 3.14 33.12 -8.64
N LEU A 79 3.15 32.26 -7.64
CA LEU A 79 1.92 31.79 -6.99
C LEU A 79 1.18 32.94 -6.30
N ALA A 80 1.90 33.81 -5.60
CA ALA A 80 1.34 35.00 -4.97
C ALA A 80 0.68 35.92 -6.02
N GLN A 81 1.32 36.12 -7.17
CA GLN A 81 0.77 36.91 -8.27
C GLN A 81 -0.50 36.29 -8.88
N GLN A 82 -0.54 34.94 -8.98
CA GLN A 82 -1.70 34.23 -9.57
C GLN A 82 -2.89 34.17 -8.62
N THR A 83 -2.64 34.05 -7.32
CA THR A 83 -3.69 33.78 -6.32
C THR A 83 -4.05 34.98 -5.44
N GLY A 84 -3.23 36.03 -5.44
CA GLY A 84 -3.33 37.14 -4.50
C GLY A 84 -2.95 36.75 -3.05
N HIS A 85 -2.47 35.51 -2.84
CA HIS A 85 -2.10 35.00 -1.54
C HIS A 85 -0.62 34.64 -1.50
N ARG A 86 0.15 35.27 -0.61
CA ARG A 86 1.56 34.95 -0.41
C ARG A 86 1.68 33.90 0.69
N ILE A 87 2.36 32.81 0.38
CA ILE A 87 2.75 31.84 1.40
C ILE A 87 4.03 32.36 2.05
N GLU A 88 3.99 32.54 3.37
CA GLU A 88 5.11 33.00 4.19
C GLU A 88 5.68 31.82 4.98
N GLU A 89 6.94 31.93 5.46
CA GLU A 89 7.59 30.93 6.32
C GLU A 89 7.86 29.57 5.67
N PHE A 90 8.61 29.54 4.56
CA PHE A 90 9.26 28.32 4.11
C PHE A 90 10.69 28.23 4.67
N SER A 91 11.00 27.10 5.33
CA SER A 91 12.40 26.72 5.55
C SER A 91 12.99 26.26 4.22
N LEU A 92 13.89 27.06 3.66
CA LEU A 92 14.56 26.77 2.40
C LEU A 92 15.88 26.04 2.69
N GLU A 93 15.83 24.74 3.03
CA GLU A 93 17.04 23.93 3.06
C GLU A 93 17.34 23.37 1.66
N GLU A 94 18.49 23.75 1.10
CA GLU A 94 19.11 23.23 -0.13
C GLU A 94 18.15 22.59 -1.16
N PRO A 95 17.41 23.38 -1.98
CA PRO A 95 16.40 22.88 -2.92
C PRO A 95 16.94 21.83 -3.90
N THR A 96 18.23 21.89 -4.23
CA THR A 96 18.91 20.95 -5.14
C THR A 96 18.87 19.51 -4.66
N ASN A 97 18.75 19.26 -3.34
CA ASN A 97 18.61 17.93 -2.78
C ASN A 97 17.31 17.23 -3.21
N TYR A 98 16.31 18.00 -3.65
CA TYR A 98 15.00 17.50 -4.08
C TYR A 98 14.89 17.30 -5.59
N LYS A 99 15.94 17.60 -6.35
CA LYS A 99 15.97 17.31 -7.80
C LYS A 99 15.70 15.84 -8.07
N GLY A 100 14.65 15.57 -8.86
CA GLY A 100 14.19 14.21 -9.17
C GLY A 100 13.39 13.51 -8.03
N LEU A 101 13.01 14.26 -6.99
CA LEU A 101 12.08 13.80 -5.96
C LEU A 101 10.74 14.51 -6.06
N THR A 102 10.75 15.83 -6.28
CA THR A 102 9.54 16.62 -6.46
C THR A 102 9.82 17.75 -7.46
N GLU A 103 8.87 17.94 -8.36
CA GLU A 103 8.83 19.03 -9.32
C GLU A 103 8.05 20.21 -8.73
N ASN A 104 8.35 21.44 -9.24
CA ASN A 104 7.64 22.66 -8.85
C ASN A 104 7.65 22.92 -7.33
N GLN A 105 8.70 22.52 -6.64
CA GLN A 105 8.85 22.73 -5.20
C GLN A 105 8.73 24.23 -4.85
N ILE A 106 7.98 24.52 -3.77
CA ILE A 106 7.79 25.87 -3.21
C ILE A 106 8.29 25.97 -1.76
N GLY A 107 8.62 24.84 -1.11
CA GLY A 107 9.06 24.78 0.28
C GLY A 107 8.86 23.41 0.90
N TYR A 108 8.80 23.36 2.23
CA TYR A 108 8.59 22.16 3.04
C TYR A 108 7.44 22.34 4.01
N ILE A 109 6.84 21.23 4.38
CA ILE A 109 5.97 21.15 5.54
C ILE A 109 6.69 20.32 6.60
N GLY A 110 7.00 20.93 7.74
CA GLY A 110 7.58 20.24 8.89
C GLY A 110 6.55 19.30 9.51
N MET A 111 6.95 18.06 9.77
CA MET A 111 6.13 17.10 10.50
C MET A 111 6.87 16.64 11.75
N PRO A 112 6.17 16.43 12.90
CA PRO A 112 6.80 15.96 14.11
C PRO A 112 7.49 14.61 13.91
N LEU A 113 8.76 14.50 14.30
CA LEU A 113 9.52 13.26 14.35
C LEU A 113 9.63 12.82 15.80
N SER A 114 9.19 11.62 16.09
CA SER A 114 9.27 10.97 17.41
C SER A 114 10.06 9.68 17.29
N ILE A 115 10.43 9.12 18.45
CA ILE A 115 11.13 7.84 18.57
C ILE A 115 10.32 6.90 19.46
N ALA A 116 10.21 5.64 19.10
CA ALA A 116 9.59 4.60 19.88
C ALA A 116 10.53 3.39 20.06
N GLY A 117 10.44 2.71 21.18
CA GLY A 117 11.26 1.54 21.46
C GLY A 117 11.34 1.22 22.96
N PRO A 118 12.14 0.22 23.37
CA PRO A 118 12.95 -0.64 22.49
C PRO A 118 12.11 -1.68 21.73
N LEU A 119 12.54 -2.01 20.52
CA LEU A 119 12.03 -3.10 19.69
C LEU A 119 13.09 -4.20 19.62
N LYS A 120 12.86 -5.34 20.27
CA LYS A 120 13.76 -6.48 20.23
C LYS A 120 13.35 -7.45 19.14
N ILE A 121 14.27 -7.76 18.24
CA ILE A 121 14.03 -8.68 17.12
C ILE A 121 15.10 -9.79 17.10
N ALA A 122 14.63 -11.02 16.85
CA ALA A 122 15.44 -12.18 16.48
C ALA A 122 15.03 -12.59 15.05
N GLY A 123 15.57 -11.89 14.06
CA GLY A 123 15.19 -12.02 12.66
C GLY A 123 16.23 -12.72 11.79
N THR A 124 15.93 -12.84 10.51
CA THR A 124 16.87 -13.33 9.51
C THR A 124 17.96 -12.29 9.25
N TYR A 125 17.59 -11.01 9.17
CA TYR A 125 18.47 -9.88 8.90
C TYR A 125 18.48 -8.85 10.03
N ALA A 126 17.39 -8.68 10.77
CA ALA A 126 17.29 -7.78 11.91
C ALA A 126 17.48 -8.55 13.22
N ASN A 127 18.61 -8.33 13.90
CA ASN A 127 18.92 -8.95 15.19
C ASN A 127 19.38 -7.89 16.17
N GLY A 128 18.76 -7.83 17.35
CA GLY A 128 19.10 -6.88 18.41
C GLY A 128 17.95 -5.98 18.81
N ASP A 129 18.29 -4.87 19.46
CA ASP A 129 17.35 -3.87 19.97
C ASP A 129 17.39 -2.63 19.08
N PHE A 130 16.21 -2.14 18.70
CA PHE A 130 16.04 -1.01 17.79
C PHE A 130 15.17 0.07 18.44
N TYR A 131 15.44 1.33 18.08
CA TYR A 131 14.57 2.48 18.34
C TYR A 131 14.04 3.00 17.02
N VAL A 132 12.73 2.99 16.84
CA VAL A 132 12.08 3.26 15.55
C VAL A 132 11.66 4.72 15.43
N PRO A 133 12.16 5.47 14.42
CA PRO A 133 11.71 6.81 14.14
C PRO A 133 10.32 6.80 13.52
N LEU A 134 9.46 7.72 13.98
CA LEU A 134 8.06 7.84 13.54
C LEU A 134 7.76 9.29 13.18
N CYS A 135 7.21 9.53 12.01
CA CYS A 135 6.73 10.82 11.56
C CYS A 135 5.21 10.79 11.42
N THR A 136 4.49 11.50 12.30
CA THR A 136 3.03 11.44 12.35
C THR A 136 2.40 12.74 12.82
N LEU A 137 1.18 13.01 12.35
CA LEU A 137 0.29 14.06 12.84
C LEU A 137 -0.87 13.49 13.66
N GLU A 138 -0.93 12.16 13.81
CA GLU A 138 -1.95 11.50 14.62
C GLU A 138 -1.54 11.52 16.09
N GLY A 139 -2.40 12.08 16.94
CA GLY A 139 -2.25 12.00 18.38
C GLY A 139 -2.32 10.54 18.86
N THR A 140 -1.58 10.22 19.93
CA THR A 140 -1.51 8.88 20.54
C THR A 140 -0.71 7.82 19.80
N LEU A 141 -0.45 7.93 18.49
CA LEU A 141 0.24 6.89 17.72
C LEU A 141 1.60 6.51 18.33
N SER A 142 2.45 7.50 18.65
CA SER A 142 3.77 7.25 19.23
C SER A 142 3.69 6.60 20.61
N LEU A 143 2.68 6.94 21.42
CA LEU A 143 2.44 6.31 22.72
C LEU A 143 1.96 4.86 22.55
N SER A 144 1.04 4.63 21.61
CA SER A 144 0.53 3.28 21.31
C SER A 144 1.64 2.39 20.75
N MET A 145 2.46 2.91 19.85
CA MET A 145 3.64 2.20 19.35
C MET A 145 4.60 1.84 20.48
N THR A 146 4.97 2.80 21.34
CA THR A 146 5.88 2.59 22.48
C THR A 146 5.33 1.53 23.42
N ARG A 147 4.02 1.55 23.72
CA ARG A 147 3.38 0.54 24.60
C ARG A 147 3.47 -0.86 23.98
N GLY A 148 3.19 -1.02 22.68
CA GLY A 148 3.29 -2.29 21.99
C GLY A 148 4.73 -2.82 21.92
N LEU A 149 5.69 -1.94 21.60
CA LEU A 149 7.11 -2.28 21.58
C LEU A 149 7.62 -2.72 22.97
N TYR A 150 7.18 -2.02 24.01
CA TYR A 150 7.55 -2.39 25.39
C TYR A 150 6.94 -3.73 25.81
N LEU A 151 5.68 -4.00 25.43
CA LEU A 151 5.07 -5.31 25.68
C LEU A 151 5.84 -6.44 25.01
N THR A 152 6.13 -6.31 23.71
CA THR A 152 6.86 -7.35 22.95
C THR A 152 8.29 -7.51 23.44
N TYR A 153 8.94 -6.42 23.87
CA TYR A 153 10.27 -6.47 24.49
C TYR A 153 10.25 -7.27 25.79
N GLN A 154 9.28 -6.98 26.68
CA GLN A 154 9.13 -7.71 27.96
C GLN A 154 8.72 -9.17 27.76
N ALA A 155 8.05 -9.49 26.66
CA ALA A 155 7.71 -10.86 26.27
C ALA A 155 8.89 -11.67 25.70
N GLY A 156 10.10 -11.06 25.60
CA GLY A 156 11.30 -11.72 25.10
C GLY A 156 11.72 -11.29 23.70
N GLY A 157 10.92 -10.48 23.00
CA GLY A 157 11.18 -9.98 21.67
C GLY A 157 10.32 -10.65 20.58
N ILE A 158 10.51 -10.20 19.37
CA ILE A 158 9.79 -10.67 18.18
C ILE A 158 10.71 -11.55 17.34
N THR A 159 10.22 -12.73 16.97
CA THR A 159 10.84 -13.55 15.93
C THR A 159 10.39 -13.04 14.57
N SER A 160 11.32 -12.78 13.65
CA SER A 160 11.04 -12.32 12.29
C SER A 160 11.69 -13.24 11.26
N ARG A 161 10.99 -13.46 10.13
CA ARG A 161 11.52 -14.21 8.99
C ARG A 161 11.21 -13.49 7.70
N HIS A 162 12.26 -13.14 6.99
CA HIS A 162 12.16 -12.66 5.60
C HIS A 162 12.02 -13.87 4.67
N ILE A 163 10.93 -13.94 3.94
CA ILE A 163 10.57 -15.10 3.10
C ILE A 163 11.12 -14.92 1.69
N ASN A 164 10.78 -13.80 1.03
CA ASN A 164 11.25 -13.49 -0.32
C ASN A 164 11.19 -11.97 -0.60
N GLN A 165 11.74 -11.60 -1.75
CA GLN A 165 11.65 -10.25 -2.30
C GLN A 165 11.36 -10.32 -3.79
N GLN A 166 10.21 -9.78 -4.20
CA GLN A 166 9.88 -9.64 -5.62
C GLN A 166 9.00 -8.41 -5.85
N LEU A 167 9.29 -7.67 -6.91
CA LEU A 167 8.50 -6.54 -7.34
C LEU A 167 8.03 -6.77 -8.76
N SER A 168 6.75 -6.59 -9.05
CA SER A 168 6.21 -6.86 -10.38
C SER A 168 5.84 -5.60 -11.15
N ARG A 169 5.90 -5.72 -12.49
CA ARG A 169 5.33 -4.80 -13.46
C ARG A 169 4.59 -5.62 -14.51
N SER A 170 3.38 -5.18 -14.90
CA SER A 170 2.47 -6.02 -15.66
C SER A 170 1.95 -5.30 -16.91
N PRO A 171 2.70 -5.30 -18.01
CA PRO A 171 2.22 -4.79 -19.30
C PRO A 171 1.07 -5.63 -19.84
N VAL A 172 0.25 -5.00 -20.68
CA VAL A 172 -0.79 -5.69 -21.46
C VAL A 172 -0.57 -5.50 -22.95
N PHE A 173 -0.67 -6.58 -23.70
CA PHE A 173 -0.67 -6.61 -25.16
C PHE A 173 -2.08 -6.88 -25.65
N VAL A 174 -2.58 -6.05 -26.56
CA VAL A 174 -3.96 -6.10 -27.06
C VAL A 174 -3.95 -6.35 -28.55
N PHE A 175 -4.56 -7.47 -28.94
CA PHE A 175 -4.66 -7.95 -30.33
C PHE A 175 -6.06 -7.68 -30.89
N GLU A 176 -6.25 -7.85 -32.20
CA GLU A 176 -7.56 -7.75 -32.82
C GLU A 176 -8.43 -8.96 -32.48
N THR A 177 -7.82 -10.15 -32.45
CA THR A 177 -8.55 -11.41 -32.24
C THR A 177 -7.98 -12.23 -31.09
N LEU A 178 -8.81 -13.15 -30.55
CA LEU A 178 -8.38 -14.11 -29.56
C LEU A 178 -7.29 -15.06 -30.13
N SER A 179 -7.41 -15.46 -31.39
CA SER A 179 -6.41 -16.35 -32.03
C SER A 179 -5.02 -15.72 -32.04
N GLU A 180 -4.92 -14.43 -32.40
CA GLU A 180 -3.64 -13.73 -32.36
C GLU A 180 -3.06 -13.63 -30.96
N ALA A 181 -3.90 -13.34 -29.97
CA ALA A 181 -3.47 -13.31 -28.57
C ALA A 181 -3.00 -14.69 -28.09
N TYR A 182 -3.66 -15.76 -28.53
CA TYR A 182 -3.29 -17.14 -28.22
C TYR A 182 -1.98 -17.53 -28.89
N ASP A 183 -1.79 -17.22 -30.17
CA ASP A 183 -0.58 -17.49 -30.96
C ASP A 183 0.65 -16.74 -30.41
N PHE A 184 0.44 -15.63 -29.71
CA PHE A 184 1.50 -14.86 -29.06
C PHE A 184 2.12 -15.61 -27.86
N LEU A 185 1.37 -16.47 -27.16
CA LEU A 185 1.86 -17.17 -25.96
C LEU A 185 3.04 -18.12 -26.25
N PRO A 186 2.98 -19.04 -27.23
CA PRO A 186 4.11 -19.91 -27.55
C PRO A 186 5.32 -19.14 -28.08
N TRP A 187 5.09 -18.00 -28.75
CA TRP A 187 6.18 -17.15 -29.19
C TRP A 187 6.92 -16.52 -28.01
N LEU A 188 6.18 -16.04 -26.99
CA LEU A 188 6.79 -15.54 -25.75
C LEU A 188 7.64 -16.62 -25.07
N ASP A 189 7.16 -17.86 -25.00
CA ASP A 189 7.89 -18.98 -24.41
C ASP A 189 9.20 -19.27 -25.15
N ALA A 190 9.17 -19.21 -26.48
CA ALA A 190 10.33 -19.43 -27.30
C ALA A 190 11.41 -18.33 -27.16
N HIS A 191 11.02 -17.10 -26.75
CA HIS A 191 11.91 -15.94 -26.70
C HIS A 191 12.13 -15.39 -25.27
N ILE A 192 11.86 -16.20 -24.25
CA ILE A 192 11.96 -15.76 -22.84
C ILE A 192 13.37 -15.31 -22.47
N LYS A 193 14.40 -15.90 -23.07
CA LYS A 193 15.81 -15.54 -22.80
C LYS A 193 16.16 -14.16 -23.33
N GLU A 194 15.74 -13.85 -24.53
CA GLU A 194 15.96 -12.59 -25.21
C GLU A 194 15.19 -11.46 -24.51
N ILE A 195 13.93 -11.72 -24.14
CA ILE A 195 13.09 -10.80 -23.35
C ILE A 195 13.75 -10.51 -22.01
N LYS A 196 14.27 -11.52 -21.33
CA LYS A 196 15.01 -11.36 -20.08
C LYS A 196 16.27 -10.52 -20.25
N THR A 197 17.02 -10.75 -21.33
CA THR A 197 18.22 -9.97 -21.66
C THR A 197 17.86 -8.51 -21.91
N ALA A 198 16.80 -8.24 -22.69
CA ALA A 198 16.32 -6.90 -22.95
C ALA A 198 15.89 -6.17 -21.66
N ALA A 199 15.14 -6.83 -20.79
CA ALA A 199 14.74 -6.26 -19.49
C ALA A 199 15.96 -5.90 -18.62
N GLN A 200 16.93 -6.79 -18.53
CA GLN A 200 18.11 -6.62 -17.67
C GLN A 200 19.16 -5.66 -18.23
N SER A 201 19.09 -5.28 -19.51
CA SER A 201 20.01 -4.33 -20.11
C SER A 201 19.95 -2.92 -19.51
N THR A 202 18.88 -2.59 -18.82
CA THR A 202 18.64 -1.24 -18.25
C THR A 202 19.13 -1.07 -16.81
N THR A 203 19.56 -2.16 -16.16
CA THR A 203 19.95 -2.14 -14.74
C THR A 203 21.09 -3.09 -14.44
N ASN A 204 22.01 -2.66 -13.57
CA ASN A 204 23.09 -3.50 -13.05
C ASN A 204 22.73 -4.20 -11.72
N HIS A 205 21.61 -3.86 -11.12
CA HIS A 205 21.24 -4.30 -9.76
C HIS A 205 19.97 -5.16 -9.75
N GLY A 206 19.00 -4.86 -10.62
CA GLY A 206 17.76 -5.61 -10.72
C GLY A 206 17.94 -6.93 -11.49
N LYS A 207 17.31 -8.00 -11.00
CA LYS A 207 17.27 -9.30 -11.71
C LYS A 207 15.84 -9.67 -12.02
N LEU A 208 15.55 -9.98 -13.28
CA LEU A 208 14.28 -10.58 -13.66
C LEU A 208 14.26 -12.04 -13.19
N LEU A 209 13.35 -12.33 -12.25
CA LEU A 209 13.19 -13.64 -11.65
C LEU A 209 12.33 -14.55 -12.54
N ASP A 210 11.15 -14.04 -12.91
CA ASP A 210 10.12 -14.81 -13.58
C ASP A 210 9.25 -13.95 -14.49
N ILE A 211 8.55 -14.60 -15.45
CA ILE A 211 7.57 -13.99 -16.36
C ILE A 211 6.35 -14.90 -16.39
N GLU A 212 5.22 -14.39 -15.85
CA GLU A 212 3.92 -15.05 -15.93
C GLU A 212 3.05 -14.44 -17.02
N LYS A 213 2.18 -15.24 -17.64
CA LYS A 213 1.31 -14.83 -18.74
C LYS A 213 -0.15 -15.13 -18.41
N HIS A 214 -1.01 -14.15 -18.65
CA HIS A 214 -2.45 -14.27 -18.42
C HIS A 214 -3.21 -13.86 -19.68
N LEU A 215 -3.90 -14.81 -20.30
CA LEU A 215 -4.76 -14.55 -21.45
C LEU A 215 -6.17 -14.22 -20.98
N ILE A 216 -6.66 -13.05 -21.40
CA ILE A 216 -8.03 -12.58 -21.11
C ILE A 216 -8.60 -12.00 -22.39
N HIS A 217 -9.59 -12.65 -22.98
CA HIS A 217 -10.15 -12.28 -24.29
C HIS A 217 -9.05 -12.18 -25.37
N ASN A 218 -8.94 -11.06 -26.04
CA ASN A 218 -7.90 -10.75 -27.00
C ASN A 218 -6.70 -9.99 -26.40
N ARG A 219 -6.44 -10.20 -25.11
CA ARG A 219 -5.39 -9.51 -24.35
C ARG A 219 -4.48 -10.52 -23.67
N VAL A 220 -3.18 -10.25 -23.69
CA VAL A 220 -2.19 -10.96 -22.91
C VAL A 220 -1.56 -10.00 -21.91
N ILE A 221 -1.78 -10.24 -20.63
CA ILE A 221 -1.06 -9.56 -19.55
C ILE A 221 0.18 -10.39 -19.24
N ILE A 222 1.33 -9.75 -19.21
CA ILE A 222 2.60 -10.37 -18.87
C ILE A 222 3.07 -9.81 -17.53
N GLU A 223 3.18 -10.64 -16.51
CA GLU A 223 3.72 -10.20 -15.22
C GLU A 223 5.21 -10.48 -15.14
N PHE A 224 6.02 -9.42 -15.17
CA PHE A 224 7.45 -9.48 -14.96
C PHE A 224 7.75 -9.32 -13.47
N LYS A 225 8.44 -10.28 -12.86
CA LYS A 225 8.82 -10.31 -11.46
C LYS A 225 10.31 -10.08 -11.28
N TYR A 226 10.68 -9.06 -10.51
CA TYR A 226 12.07 -8.65 -10.33
C TYR A 226 12.51 -8.72 -8.88
N ASN A 227 13.76 -9.09 -8.64
CA ASN A 227 14.46 -8.76 -7.41
C ASN A 227 15.09 -7.36 -7.58
N THR A 228 14.81 -6.46 -6.66
CA THR A 228 15.24 -5.06 -6.74
C THR A 228 16.43 -4.72 -5.83
N ALA A 229 17.04 -5.73 -5.23
CA ALA A 229 18.13 -5.60 -4.26
C ALA A 229 17.79 -4.59 -3.14
N GLU A 230 18.60 -3.55 -2.95
CA GLU A 230 18.41 -2.56 -1.86
C GLU A 230 17.44 -1.43 -2.20
N ALA A 231 16.96 -1.35 -3.44
CA ALA A 231 16.00 -0.32 -3.86
C ALA A 231 14.55 -0.81 -3.68
N ALA A 232 13.62 0.11 -3.38
CA ALA A 232 12.19 -0.17 -3.52
C ALA A 232 11.83 -0.55 -4.97
N GLY A 233 12.52 0.03 -5.97
CA GLY A 233 12.62 -0.50 -7.32
C GLY A 233 11.55 -0.08 -8.32
N GLN A 234 10.56 0.75 -7.96
CA GLN A 234 9.43 1.10 -8.82
C GLN A 234 9.83 1.62 -10.20
N ASN A 235 10.72 2.62 -10.26
CA ASN A 235 11.19 3.18 -11.54
C ASN A 235 12.04 2.17 -12.32
N MET A 236 12.89 1.42 -11.62
CA MET A 236 13.78 0.43 -12.22
C MET A 236 12.99 -0.65 -12.95
N VAL A 237 11.97 -1.26 -12.30
CA VAL A 237 11.16 -2.31 -12.92
C VAL A 237 10.32 -1.77 -14.08
N THR A 238 9.88 -0.50 -14.01
CA THR A 238 9.17 0.14 -15.11
C THR A 238 10.06 0.28 -16.36
N MET A 239 11.29 0.79 -16.18
CA MET A 239 12.25 0.94 -17.28
C MET A 239 12.68 -0.41 -17.86
N ALA A 240 12.93 -1.40 -17.02
CA ALA A 240 13.29 -2.75 -17.42
C ALA A 240 12.16 -3.42 -18.24
N THR A 241 10.92 -3.30 -17.75
CA THR A 241 9.76 -3.86 -18.45
C THR A 241 9.48 -3.13 -19.76
N ASP A 242 9.65 -1.81 -19.82
CA ASP A 242 9.48 -1.04 -21.05
C ASP A 242 10.51 -1.47 -22.12
N ALA A 243 11.77 -1.70 -21.75
CA ALA A 243 12.79 -2.22 -22.65
C ALA A 243 12.40 -3.61 -23.21
N ALA A 244 11.89 -4.51 -22.34
CA ALA A 244 11.36 -5.79 -22.76
C ALA A 244 10.18 -5.66 -23.73
N CYS A 245 9.23 -4.76 -23.44
CA CYS A 245 8.07 -4.51 -24.30
C CYS A 245 8.46 -3.97 -25.67
N ARG A 246 9.45 -3.07 -25.74
CA ARG A 246 10.00 -2.58 -27.02
C ARG A 246 10.63 -3.72 -27.81
N TRP A 247 11.45 -4.53 -27.17
CA TRP A 247 12.06 -5.69 -27.81
C TRP A 247 11.00 -6.64 -28.36
N ILE A 248 9.94 -6.94 -27.60
CA ILE A 248 8.81 -7.78 -28.05
C ILE A 248 8.14 -7.13 -29.28
N LYS A 249 7.85 -5.84 -29.24
CA LYS A 249 7.21 -5.11 -30.34
C LYS A 249 8.03 -5.17 -31.64
N ASP A 250 9.35 -5.08 -31.52
CA ASP A 250 10.25 -5.05 -32.68
C ASP A 250 10.43 -6.45 -33.31
N ASN A 251 10.31 -7.51 -32.50
CA ASN A 251 10.63 -8.88 -32.92
C ASN A 251 9.38 -9.75 -33.19
N TYR A 252 8.26 -9.51 -32.52
CA TYR A 252 7.02 -10.24 -32.77
C TYR A 252 6.29 -9.71 -34.02
N LYS A 253 6.12 -10.57 -35.02
CA LYS A 253 5.40 -10.23 -36.24
C LYS A 253 3.97 -10.76 -36.16
N SER A 254 3.05 -9.94 -35.70
CA SER A 254 1.62 -10.23 -35.73
C SER A 254 1.05 -10.07 -37.13
N LYS A 255 -0.02 -10.80 -37.44
CA LYS A 255 -0.77 -10.67 -38.69
C LYS A 255 -1.41 -9.27 -38.80
N ASN A 256 -2.00 -8.82 -37.73
CA ASN A 256 -2.59 -7.47 -37.62
C ASN A 256 -1.80 -6.62 -36.61
N PRO A 257 -1.89 -5.29 -36.68
CA PRO A 257 -1.29 -4.42 -35.70
C PRO A 257 -1.79 -4.73 -34.27
N PHE A 258 -0.91 -4.68 -33.29
CA PHE A 258 -1.27 -4.77 -31.88
C PHE A 258 -0.77 -3.53 -31.13
N ARG A 259 -1.41 -3.21 -30.01
CA ARG A 259 -0.96 -2.17 -29.10
C ARG A 259 -0.50 -2.78 -27.77
N HIS A 260 0.35 -2.07 -27.04
CA HIS A 260 0.70 -2.44 -25.68
C HIS A 260 0.68 -1.21 -24.78
N LEU A 261 0.48 -1.49 -23.48
CA LEU A 261 0.66 -0.54 -22.39
C LEU A 261 1.66 -1.18 -21.41
N VAL A 262 2.60 -0.41 -20.89
CA VAL A 262 3.63 -0.89 -19.97
C VAL A 262 3.06 -1.26 -18.59
N GLU A 263 1.85 -0.82 -18.30
CA GLU A 263 1.14 -1.10 -17.05
C GLU A 263 -0.35 -1.36 -17.32
N SER A 264 -0.86 -2.44 -16.75
CA SER A 264 -2.27 -2.86 -16.84
C SER A 264 -3.00 -2.80 -15.49
N ASN A 265 -2.35 -2.31 -14.44
CA ASN A 265 -2.79 -2.36 -13.04
C ASN A 265 -2.86 -3.79 -12.44
N PHE A 266 -2.48 -4.83 -13.18
CA PHE A 266 -2.45 -6.21 -12.68
C PHE A 266 -1.34 -6.42 -11.64
N CYS A 267 -0.27 -5.63 -11.67
CA CYS A 267 0.79 -5.67 -10.66
C CYS A 267 0.35 -5.12 -9.29
N CYS A 268 -0.83 -4.47 -9.19
CA CYS A 268 -1.40 -3.90 -7.98
C CYS A 268 -0.54 -2.80 -7.34
N ASP A 269 0.21 -2.05 -8.16
CA ASP A 269 1.02 -0.93 -7.70
C ASP A 269 0.13 0.11 -6.99
N LYS A 270 0.43 0.40 -5.71
CA LYS A 270 -0.30 1.35 -4.85
C LYS A 270 -1.79 1.05 -4.66
N ASN A 271 -2.19 -0.23 -4.83
CA ASN A 271 -3.57 -0.67 -4.62
C ASN A 271 -3.62 -1.88 -3.69
N PRO A 272 -4.52 -1.90 -2.68
CA PRO A 272 -4.77 -3.09 -1.90
C PRO A 272 -5.44 -4.15 -2.78
N ALA A 273 -4.90 -5.36 -2.83
CA ALA A 273 -5.41 -6.41 -3.69
C ALA A 273 -5.29 -7.79 -3.06
N GLN A 274 -6.28 -8.65 -3.30
CA GLN A 274 -6.27 -10.04 -2.86
C GLN A 274 -5.07 -10.82 -3.45
N LYS A 275 -4.68 -10.49 -4.68
CA LYS A 275 -3.53 -11.07 -5.36
C LYS A 275 -2.24 -10.93 -4.53
N THR A 276 -2.04 -9.80 -3.83
CA THR A 276 -0.83 -9.55 -3.05
C THR A 276 -0.70 -10.45 -1.82
N ILE A 277 -1.80 -10.99 -1.31
CA ILE A 277 -1.76 -11.99 -0.21
C ILE A 277 -1.06 -13.27 -0.67
N LEU A 278 -1.32 -13.71 -1.90
CA LEU A 278 -0.78 -14.97 -2.43
C LEU A 278 0.59 -14.79 -3.09
N HIS A 279 0.76 -13.73 -3.87
CA HIS A 279 1.93 -13.54 -4.70
C HIS A 279 2.95 -12.56 -4.12
N GLY A 280 2.53 -11.70 -3.19
CA GLY A 280 3.35 -10.64 -2.62
C GLY A 280 3.68 -9.53 -3.63
N ARG A 281 4.26 -8.42 -3.13
CA ARG A 281 4.86 -7.34 -3.93
C ARG A 281 5.83 -6.54 -3.05
N GLY A 282 7.14 -6.62 -3.31
CA GLY A 282 8.19 -6.14 -2.42
C GLY A 282 8.74 -7.27 -1.56
N HIS A 283 8.95 -7.03 -0.29
CA HIS A 283 9.42 -8.01 0.69
C HIS A 283 8.24 -8.71 1.36
N HIS A 284 8.31 -10.02 1.47
CA HIS A 284 7.40 -10.81 2.30
C HIS A 284 8.10 -11.12 3.62
N VAL A 285 7.49 -10.67 4.71
CA VAL A 285 8.00 -10.88 6.08
C VAL A 285 6.91 -11.43 6.97
N ILE A 286 7.27 -12.37 7.84
CA ILE A 286 6.39 -12.90 8.88
C ILE A 286 7.05 -12.65 10.23
N CYS A 287 6.28 -12.04 11.14
CA CYS A 287 6.69 -11.78 12.51
C CYS A 287 5.78 -12.50 13.51
N SER A 288 6.33 -12.93 14.64
CA SER A 288 5.55 -13.55 15.72
C SER A 288 6.18 -13.31 17.08
N PHE A 289 5.34 -13.34 18.12
CA PHE A 289 5.79 -13.40 19.51
C PHE A 289 4.75 -14.13 20.36
N SER A 290 5.17 -14.57 21.56
CA SER A 290 4.29 -15.14 22.57
C SER A 290 4.35 -14.28 23.83
N VAL A 291 3.20 -14.04 24.46
CA VAL A 291 3.12 -13.24 25.69
C VAL A 291 2.22 -13.91 26.72
N SER A 292 2.70 -13.95 27.99
CA SER A 292 1.93 -14.55 29.08
C SER A 292 0.70 -13.71 29.46
N ASN A 293 -0.35 -14.38 29.91
CA ASN A 293 -1.55 -13.72 30.41
C ASN A 293 -1.22 -12.75 31.57
N THR A 294 -0.27 -13.09 32.44
CA THR A 294 0.21 -12.21 33.52
C THR A 294 0.77 -10.89 32.98
N LEU A 295 1.54 -10.92 31.91
CA LEU A 295 2.13 -9.74 31.31
C LEU A 295 1.08 -8.89 30.58
N LEU A 296 0.12 -9.53 29.91
CA LEU A 296 -1.03 -8.86 29.27
C LEU A 296 -1.87 -8.10 30.30
N ARG A 297 -2.24 -8.74 31.41
CA ARG A 297 -2.95 -8.09 32.51
C ARG A 297 -2.20 -6.88 33.05
N LYS A 298 -0.89 -7.04 33.25
CA LYS A 298 -0.05 -5.98 33.83
C LYS A 298 0.09 -4.76 32.91
N LEU A 299 0.27 -4.96 31.62
CA LEU A 299 0.61 -3.88 30.66
C LEU A 299 -0.58 -3.39 29.83
N LEU A 300 -1.50 -4.27 29.46
CA LEU A 300 -2.67 -3.92 28.64
C LEU A 300 -4.00 -4.02 29.40
N ARG A 301 -4.03 -4.58 30.61
CA ARG A 301 -5.23 -4.79 31.45
C ARG A 301 -6.29 -5.65 30.79
N VAL A 302 -5.85 -6.67 30.05
CA VAL A 302 -6.71 -7.57 29.30
C VAL A 302 -6.30 -9.03 29.52
N GLU A 303 -7.22 -9.93 29.24
CA GLU A 303 -7.00 -11.38 29.29
C GLU A 303 -6.79 -11.93 27.87
N VAL A 304 -6.10 -13.07 27.77
CA VAL A 304 -5.88 -13.77 26.49
C VAL A 304 -7.22 -14.07 25.80
N ASP A 305 -8.18 -14.64 26.54
CA ASP A 305 -9.47 -15.06 25.99
C ASP A 305 -10.28 -13.86 25.49
N ASP A 306 -10.17 -12.70 26.13
CA ASP A 306 -10.87 -11.48 25.70
C ASP A 306 -10.29 -10.92 24.40
N ILE A 307 -8.96 -10.95 24.27
CA ILE A 307 -8.30 -10.53 23.00
C ILE A 307 -8.72 -11.47 21.87
N VAL A 308 -8.64 -12.78 22.05
CA VAL A 308 -8.97 -13.74 21.00
C VAL A 308 -10.43 -13.59 20.55
N ARG A 309 -11.38 -13.43 21.48
CA ARG A 309 -12.79 -13.20 21.15
C ARG A 309 -12.97 -11.89 20.39
N CYS A 310 -12.43 -10.80 20.89
CA CYS A 310 -12.56 -9.49 20.27
C CYS A 310 -12.00 -9.47 18.83
N ILE A 311 -10.84 -10.07 18.61
CA ILE A 311 -10.24 -10.16 17.28
C ILE A 311 -11.11 -10.98 16.32
N ASN A 312 -11.70 -12.08 16.76
CA ASN A 312 -12.64 -12.86 15.94
C ASN A 312 -13.86 -12.03 15.54
N ASP A 313 -14.44 -11.25 16.46
CA ASP A 313 -15.56 -10.34 16.15
C ASP A 313 -15.15 -9.24 15.15
N MET A 314 -13.95 -8.67 15.31
CA MET A 314 -13.41 -7.65 14.39
C MET A 314 -13.12 -8.23 12.99
N HIS A 315 -12.62 -9.46 12.90
CA HIS A 315 -12.42 -10.16 11.63
C HIS A 315 -13.73 -10.39 10.90
N LEU A 316 -14.82 -10.76 11.60
CA LEU A 316 -16.16 -10.86 11.00
C LEU A 316 -16.61 -9.51 10.44
N GLY A 317 -16.40 -8.41 11.18
CA GLY A 317 -16.66 -7.05 10.72
C GLY A 317 -15.87 -6.69 9.46
N SER A 318 -14.57 -7.02 9.44
CA SER A 318 -13.69 -6.77 8.30
C SER A 318 -14.14 -7.55 7.05
N GLN A 319 -14.52 -8.82 7.20
CA GLN A 319 -15.04 -9.65 6.10
C GLN A 319 -16.33 -9.06 5.54
N LEU A 320 -17.26 -8.67 6.40
CA LEU A 320 -18.52 -8.04 5.99
C LEU A 320 -18.27 -6.72 5.25
N ALA A 321 -17.28 -5.94 5.66
CA ALA A 321 -16.88 -4.69 5.02
C ALA A 321 -16.09 -4.89 3.72
N GLY A 322 -15.62 -6.11 3.41
CA GLY A 322 -14.81 -6.40 2.23
C GLY A 322 -13.36 -5.89 2.33
N VAL A 323 -12.82 -5.80 3.54
CA VAL A 323 -11.41 -5.40 3.76
C VAL A 323 -10.48 -6.46 3.17
N VAL A 324 -9.46 -6.02 2.44
CA VAL A 324 -8.41 -6.89 1.92
C VAL A 324 -7.32 -7.07 2.98
N GLY A 325 -7.11 -8.33 3.41
CA GLY A 325 -6.25 -8.66 4.54
C GLY A 325 -7.04 -8.81 5.84
N MET A 326 -6.34 -9.14 6.93
CA MET A 326 -6.92 -9.34 8.27
C MET A 326 -5.97 -8.72 9.29
N ASN A 327 -6.05 -7.43 9.48
CA ASN A 327 -5.30 -6.68 10.48
C ASN A 327 -6.13 -5.48 10.93
N LEU A 328 -5.69 -4.79 11.97
CA LEU A 328 -6.40 -3.64 12.52
C LEU A 328 -5.95 -2.33 11.87
N HIS A 329 -4.67 -1.99 12.06
CA HIS A 329 -4.14 -0.69 11.67
C HIS A 329 -2.67 -0.74 11.20
N THR A 330 -2.26 -1.75 10.46
CA THR A 330 -0.90 -1.79 9.90
C THR A 330 -0.56 -0.54 9.10
N SER A 331 -1.54 0.07 8.42
CA SER A 331 -1.38 1.33 7.69
C SER A 331 -0.85 2.48 8.53
N ASN A 332 -1.26 2.59 9.81
CA ASN A 332 -0.77 3.63 10.73
C ASN A 332 0.74 3.50 10.99
N ALA A 333 1.19 2.28 11.27
CA ALA A 333 2.62 2.00 11.46
C ALA A 333 3.41 2.31 10.18
N LEU A 334 2.92 1.83 9.04
CA LEU A 334 3.58 2.02 7.75
C LEU A 334 3.69 3.49 7.37
N ALA A 335 2.61 4.27 7.50
CA ALA A 335 2.61 5.69 7.15
C ALA A 335 3.66 6.47 7.96
N ALA A 336 3.69 6.26 9.29
CA ALA A 336 4.63 6.95 10.17
C ALA A 336 6.10 6.55 9.91
N LEU A 337 6.36 5.26 9.68
CA LEU A 337 7.70 4.74 9.36
C LEU A 337 8.16 5.21 7.97
N TYR A 338 7.27 5.16 6.96
CA TYR A 338 7.63 5.49 5.58
C TYR A 338 8.01 6.96 5.43
N LEU A 339 7.27 7.87 6.07
CA LEU A 339 7.64 9.28 6.11
C LEU A 339 9.00 9.50 6.78
N ALA A 340 9.23 8.88 7.93
CA ALA A 340 10.47 9.02 8.69
C ALA A 340 11.70 8.44 7.96
N LEU A 341 11.50 7.43 7.09
CA LEU A 341 12.57 6.65 6.46
C LEU A 341 12.72 6.92 4.95
N GLY A 342 12.00 7.91 4.41
CA GLY A 342 12.08 8.29 3.00
C GLY A 342 11.53 7.25 2.03
N GLN A 343 10.53 6.48 2.47
CA GLN A 343 9.83 5.53 1.64
C GLN A 343 8.68 6.19 0.88
N ASP A 344 8.21 5.56 -0.20
CA ASP A 344 7.04 6.03 -0.94
C ASP A 344 5.75 5.78 -0.13
N VAL A 345 5.17 6.84 0.43
CA VAL A 345 3.97 6.75 1.30
C VAL A 345 2.76 6.19 0.55
N ALA A 346 2.66 6.38 -0.77
CA ALA A 346 1.56 5.81 -1.55
C ALA A 346 1.59 4.26 -1.54
N CYS A 347 2.76 3.65 -1.33
CA CYS A 347 2.89 2.19 -1.19
C CYS A 347 2.24 1.66 0.09
N VAL A 348 1.88 2.50 1.06
CA VAL A 348 1.08 2.09 2.23
C VAL A 348 -0.20 1.38 1.80
N ALA A 349 -0.84 1.83 0.72
CA ALA A 349 -2.08 1.24 0.21
C ALA A 349 -1.93 -0.25 -0.17
N GLU A 350 -0.82 -0.65 -0.79
CA GLU A 350 -0.53 -2.05 -1.13
C GLU A 350 0.14 -2.82 0.00
N ASN A 351 0.91 -2.12 0.85
CA ASN A 351 1.71 -2.74 1.88
C ASN A 351 0.92 -3.02 3.17
N CYS A 352 -0.19 -2.33 3.40
CA CYS A 352 -1.05 -2.57 4.57
C CYS A 352 -1.85 -3.89 4.48
N VAL A 353 -1.82 -4.56 3.33
CA VAL A 353 -2.45 -5.87 3.15
C VAL A 353 -1.62 -6.93 3.88
N GLY A 354 -2.03 -7.25 5.10
CA GLY A 354 -1.39 -8.25 5.96
C GLY A 354 -2.41 -9.12 6.66
N ILE A 355 -1.97 -10.27 7.16
CA ILE A 355 -2.79 -11.18 7.95
C ILE A 355 -2.20 -11.31 9.34
N ALA A 356 -2.95 -10.85 10.35
CA ALA A 356 -2.64 -11.05 11.76
C ALA A 356 -3.47 -12.20 12.31
N THR A 357 -2.85 -13.08 13.12
CA THR A 357 -3.57 -14.13 13.86
C THR A 357 -3.27 -14.02 15.35
N TYR A 358 -4.28 -14.36 16.15
CA TYR A 358 -4.21 -14.29 17.61
C TYR A 358 -4.73 -15.60 18.16
N GLU A 359 -3.86 -16.38 18.74
CA GLU A 359 -4.15 -17.74 19.19
C GLU A 359 -3.79 -17.91 20.65
N LYS A 360 -4.67 -18.58 21.41
CA LYS A 360 -4.33 -19.04 22.76
C LYS A 360 -3.60 -20.37 22.65
N ILE A 361 -2.35 -20.39 23.13
CA ILE A 361 -1.55 -21.62 23.26
C ILE A 361 -1.22 -21.77 24.74
N ASP A 362 -1.76 -22.79 25.36
CA ASP A 362 -1.79 -22.96 26.81
C ASP A 362 -2.40 -21.71 27.48
N GLU A 363 -1.66 -21.02 28.36
CA GLU A 363 -2.10 -19.79 29.01
C GLU A 363 -1.49 -18.52 28.38
N ASN A 364 -0.84 -18.66 27.23
CA ASN A 364 -0.17 -17.56 26.53
C ASN A 364 -0.97 -17.13 25.29
N LEU A 365 -0.85 -15.86 24.93
CA LEU A 365 -1.27 -15.37 23.63
C LEU A 365 -0.11 -15.47 22.65
N PHE A 366 -0.30 -16.21 21.58
CA PHE A 366 0.59 -16.25 20.42
C PHE A 366 0.03 -15.36 19.32
N VAL A 367 0.84 -14.40 18.85
CA VAL A 367 0.43 -13.44 17.80
C VAL A 367 1.38 -13.53 16.64
N THR A 368 0.82 -13.58 15.43
CA THR A 368 1.59 -13.50 14.19
C THR A 368 1.09 -12.36 13.31
N LEU A 369 1.97 -11.85 12.47
CA LEU A 369 1.63 -10.92 11.38
C LEU A 369 2.44 -11.32 10.14
N SER A 370 1.75 -11.68 9.08
CA SER A 370 2.33 -11.89 7.75
C SER A 370 2.06 -10.67 6.89
N MET A 371 3.11 -10.01 6.42
CA MET A 371 3.04 -8.88 5.49
C MET A 371 3.70 -9.27 4.16
N PRO A 372 2.91 -9.64 3.14
CA PRO A 372 3.45 -10.17 1.90
C PRO A 372 3.99 -9.11 0.94
N SER A 373 3.78 -7.83 1.24
CA SER A 373 3.97 -6.74 0.27
C SER A 373 4.61 -5.50 0.90
N ILE A 374 5.80 -5.62 1.49
CA ILE A 374 6.54 -4.47 2.05
C ILE A 374 7.46 -3.90 0.97
N THR A 375 7.07 -2.78 0.34
CA THR A 375 7.81 -2.15 -0.76
C THR A 375 8.75 -1.07 -0.23
N VAL A 376 9.82 -1.48 0.44
CA VAL A 376 10.81 -0.57 1.02
C VAL A 376 12.18 -0.71 0.37
N GLY A 377 12.97 0.34 0.46
CA GLY A 377 14.35 0.36 0.01
C GLY A 377 15.22 1.24 0.89
N THR A 378 16.53 1.07 0.79
CA THR A 378 17.53 1.83 1.53
C THR A 378 18.45 2.65 0.63
N VAL A 379 18.21 2.56 -0.68
CA VAL A 379 18.89 3.35 -1.71
C VAL A 379 17.88 3.93 -2.69
N GLY A 380 18.22 5.08 -3.25
CA GLY A 380 17.39 5.80 -4.22
C GLY A 380 16.23 6.59 -3.60
N GLY A 381 15.56 7.39 -4.42
CA GLY A 381 14.44 8.21 -3.99
C GLY A 381 14.78 9.11 -2.80
N ALA A 382 13.82 9.29 -1.89
CA ALA A 382 13.96 10.13 -0.71
C ALA A 382 14.84 9.53 0.40
N THR A 383 15.30 8.28 0.29
CA THR A 383 16.25 7.68 1.26
C THR A 383 17.60 8.41 1.30
N ARG A 384 17.90 9.23 0.29
CA ARG A 384 19.13 10.06 0.20
C ARG A 384 19.04 11.38 0.95
N LEU A 385 17.83 11.84 1.32
CA LEU A 385 17.64 13.05 2.09
C LEU A 385 18.30 12.90 3.46
N LYS A 386 18.93 13.98 3.93
CA LYS A 386 19.80 13.96 5.11
C LYS A 386 19.12 13.34 6.35
N GLN A 387 17.92 13.78 6.67
CA GLN A 387 17.18 13.30 7.85
C GLN A 387 16.75 11.84 7.70
N GLN A 388 16.19 11.46 6.55
CA GLN A 388 15.78 10.09 6.24
C GLN A 388 16.96 9.13 6.22
N ARG A 389 18.10 9.59 5.69
CA ARG A 389 19.35 8.82 5.70
C ARG A 389 19.84 8.56 7.11
N GLN A 390 19.84 9.57 7.97
CA GLN A 390 20.21 9.43 9.38
C GLN A 390 19.29 8.45 10.13
N ASN A 391 17.99 8.49 9.83
CA ASN A 391 17.03 7.53 10.41
C ASN A 391 17.29 6.08 9.95
N LEU A 392 17.69 5.86 8.69
CA LEU A 392 18.10 4.55 8.20
C LEU A 392 19.42 4.09 8.85
N GLU A 393 20.34 5.00 9.09
CA GLU A 393 21.59 4.74 9.81
C GLU A 393 21.35 4.40 11.27
N LEU A 394 20.42 5.08 11.95
CA LEU A 394 19.99 4.77 13.32
C LEU A 394 19.50 3.32 13.44
N LEU A 395 18.78 2.82 12.43
CA LEU A 395 18.32 1.44 12.37
C LEU A 395 19.41 0.46 11.89
N GLY A 396 20.56 0.96 11.47
CA GLY A 396 21.61 0.16 10.83
C GLY A 396 21.15 -0.50 9.52
N CYS A 397 20.26 0.17 8.78
CA CYS A 397 19.68 -0.31 7.53
C CYS A 397 20.39 0.26 6.30
N THR A 398 21.72 0.40 6.35
CA THR A 398 22.53 0.87 5.24
C THR A 398 23.48 -0.24 4.77
N GLY A 399 23.75 -0.27 3.46
CA GLY A 399 24.62 -1.29 2.88
C GLY A 399 23.90 -2.57 2.49
N LYS A 400 24.65 -3.66 2.39
CA LYS A 400 24.13 -4.97 1.95
C LYS A 400 23.05 -5.50 2.89
N ASP A 401 21.97 -6.03 2.32
CA ASP A 401 20.82 -6.57 3.02
C ASP A 401 20.05 -5.55 3.90
N GLY A 402 20.35 -4.25 3.73
CA GLY A 402 19.70 -3.16 4.45
C GLY A 402 18.20 -3.10 4.22
N SER A 403 17.73 -3.31 2.99
CA SER A 403 16.30 -3.31 2.66
C SER A 403 15.55 -4.49 3.29
N ARG A 404 16.18 -5.67 3.37
CA ARG A 404 15.62 -6.85 4.03
C ARG A 404 15.52 -6.65 5.54
N LYS A 405 16.58 -6.10 6.14
CA LYS A 405 16.59 -5.71 7.55
C LYS A 405 15.51 -4.69 7.86
N LEU A 406 15.36 -3.67 7.00
CA LEU A 406 14.33 -2.65 7.14
C LEU A 406 12.93 -3.26 7.08
N ALA A 407 12.68 -4.17 6.14
CA ALA A 407 11.39 -4.85 6.01
C ALA A 407 11.02 -5.65 7.28
N GLU A 408 11.99 -6.34 7.90
CA GLU A 408 11.78 -7.04 9.18
C GLU A 408 11.46 -6.07 10.31
N ILE A 409 12.17 -4.94 10.41
CA ILE A 409 11.89 -3.90 11.43
C ILE A 409 10.49 -3.31 11.23
N VAL A 410 10.10 -3.02 9.99
CA VAL A 410 8.78 -2.48 9.65
C VAL A 410 7.66 -3.44 10.05
N CYS A 411 7.79 -4.72 9.70
CA CYS A 411 6.79 -5.74 10.07
C CYS A 411 6.70 -5.93 11.60
N ALA A 412 7.83 -5.98 12.30
CA ALA A 412 7.87 -6.14 13.76
C ALA A 412 7.28 -4.91 14.49
N ALA A 413 7.53 -3.71 13.99
CA ALA A 413 6.92 -2.49 14.52
C ALA A 413 5.41 -2.48 14.29
N ALA A 414 4.95 -2.87 13.10
CA ALA A 414 3.53 -3.01 12.78
C ALA A 414 2.84 -4.02 13.71
N LEU A 415 3.43 -5.21 13.92
CA LEU A 415 2.91 -6.23 14.85
C LEU A 415 2.79 -5.69 16.28
N SER A 416 3.77 -4.90 16.72
CA SER A 416 3.76 -4.28 18.06
C SER A 416 2.63 -3.26 18.20
N LEU A 417 2.35 -2.48 17.16
CA LEU A 417 1.23 -1.54 17.16
C LEU A 417 -0.11 -2.28 17.13
N GLU A 418 -0.23 -3.37 16.37
CA GLU A 418 -1.43 -4.20 16.28
C GLU A 418 -1.86 -4.73 17.66
N ILE A 419 -0.95 -5.33 18.43
CA ILE A 419 -1.28 -5.83 19.77
C ILE A 419 -1.61 -4.70 20.74
N SER A 420 -0.94 -3.55 20.64
CA SER A 420 -1.26 -2.38 21.45
C SER A 420 -2.67 -1.87 21.19
N LEU A 421 -3.09 -1.82 19.92
CA LEU A 421 -4.44 -1.42 19.53
C LEU A 421 -5.49 -2.42 20.00
N ALA A 422 -5.25 -3.73 19.75
CA ALA A 422 -6.13 -4.80 20.24
C ALA A 422 -6.40 -4.67 21.75
N GLY A 423 -5.33 -4.48 22.54
CA GLY A 423 -5.44 -4.27 23.98
C GLY A 423 -6.25 -3.01 24.35
N SER A 424 -6.10 -1.90 23.61
CA SER A 424 -6.89 -0.68 23.86
C SER A 424 -8.38 -0.86 23.59
N ILE A 425 -8.72 -1.61 22.55
CA ILE A 425 -10.11 -1.88 22.19
C ILE A 425 -10.76 -2.78 23.26
N VAL A 426 -10.08 -3.87 23.63
CA VAL A 426 -10.58 -4.83 24.63
C VAL A 426 -10.72 -4.21 26.02
N SER A 427 -9.78 -3.35 26.44
CA SER A 427 -9.85 -2.64 27.72
C SER A 427 -10.80 -1.45 27.76
N ASN A 428 -11.47 -1.13 26.63
CA ASN A 428 -12.29 0.09 26.44
C ASN A 428 -11.52 1.41 26.69
N GLU A 429 -10.19 1.38 26.62
CA GLU A 429 -9.35 2.58 26.75
C GLU A 429 -9.23 3.38 25.44
N PHE A 430 -9.64 2.81 24.32
CA PHE A 430 -9.51 3.41 22.99
C PHE A 430 -10.15 4.81 22.92
N ALA A 431 -11.41 4.95 23.30
CA ALA A 431 -12.13 6.24 23.27
C ALA A 431 -11.56 7.24 24.29
N SER A 432 -11.21 6.79 25.49
CA SER A 432 -10.66 7.66 26.55
C SER A 432 -9.26 8.18 26.21
N ALA A 433 -8.43 7.38 25.55
CA ALA A 433 -7.10 7.79 25.07
C ALA A 433 -7.22 8.91 24.02
N HIS A 434 -8.12 8.78 23.04
CA HIS A 434 -8.40 9.83 22.06
C HIS A 434 -8.94 11.10 22.69
N ALA A 435 -9.82 11.00 23.68
CA ALA A 435 -10.33 12.18 24.40
C ALA A 435 -9.25 12.93 25.18
N LYS A 436 -8.26 12.21 25.72
CA LYS A 436 -7.20 12.78 26.55
C LYS A 436 -6.00 13.32 25.76
N PHE A 437 -5.61 12.66 24.67
CA PHE A 437 -4.36 12.92 23.95
C PHE A 437 -4.56 13.30 22.48
N GLY A 438 -5.75 13.14 21.93
CA GLY A 438 -6.07 13.41 20.52
C GLY A 438 -6.66 14.80 20.23
N ARG A 439 -6.63 15.71 21.21
CA ARG A 439 -7.13 17.10 21.07
C ARG A 439 -6.00 18.09 21.12
#